data_2c0e325019624cc66a99cabe2ce86a6d
#
_entry.id   2c0e325019624cc66a99cabe2ce86a6d
#
_cell.length_a   1.000
_cell.length_b   1.000
_cell.length_c   1.000
_cell.angle_alpha   90.00
_cell.angle_beta   90.00
_cell.angle_gamma   90.00
#
_symmetry.space_group_name_H-M   'P 1'
#
loop_
_entity.id
_entity.type
_entity.pdbx_description
1 polymer ?
#
loop_
_entity_poly.entity_id
_entity_poly.type
_entity_poly.pdbx_seq_one_letter_code
_entity_poly.pdbx_strand_id
1 'polypeptide(L)'
;MDNNDEAKNRKHQFWQTQPVPGLGIKVEENTFIEAPLEVEKIRKEPYSLPEPFSWSEVDLLSNDQLDELYTLLNENYVEDDENMFRFDYGRDFLKWALTPSGWKNYWHCGVRAAGSKLLAFIAAIPALIRIYDKTIQMVEINFLCVHKKLRSKRLAPVLIREITRRVNLSGIFQATFTAGIIIPKPVGSCRFVQNIILIIKFSKNILRYWHRSLNPKKLIETKFSHLGKNMTLHRTIKLYRLPENTHYPLRPLAKEYIQSAFDLLTNYLTKFDICPIFSLEEFEHFFMPREDVIYSYVIENNGQVTDFISFYCLPSTIVHNPLHKEIRAAYSFYNVAGSVPLNKLINDALIIAKNVI
;
A
#
# COMPACT_ATOMS: atom_id res chain seq x y z
N MET A 1 -0.13 -25.30 17.19
CA MET A 1 -1.54 -25.25 16.69
C MET A 1 -2.46 -24.45 17.60
N ASP A 2 -2.09 -24.17 18.82
CA ASP A 2 -3.04 -23.69 19.88
C ASP A 2 -3.14 -22.16 20.06
N ASN A 3 -2.20 -21.36 19.54
CA ASN A 3 -2.24 -19.90 19.68
C ASN A 3 -3.26 -19.18 18.76
N ASN A 4 -3.81 -19.86 17.77
CA ASN A 4 -4.76 -19.24 16.82
C ASN A 4 -6.23 -19.27 17.29
N ASP A 5 -6.58 -20.16 18.19
CA ASP A 5 -7.97 -20.29 18.66
C ASP A 5 -8.24 -19.39 19.88
N GLU A 6 -7.24 -19.10 20.70
CA GLU A 6 -7.35 -18.08 21.76
C GLU A 6 -7.51 -16.65 21.21
N ALA A 7 -6.86 -16.34 20.07
CA ALA A 7 -6.98 -15.03 19.43
C ALA A 7 -8.40 -14.79 18.87
N LYS A 8 -9.08 -15.84 18.42
CA LYS A 8 -10.47 -15.77 17.88
C LYS A 8 -11.52 -15.53 18.97
N ASN A 9 -11.24 -15.93 20.19
CA ASN A 9 -12.17 -15.82 21.34
C ASN A 9 -12.01 -14.55 22.17
N ARG A 10 -10.97 -13.71 21.89
CA ARG A 10 -10.80 -12.42 22.57
C ARG A 10 -11.90 -11.45 22.16
N LYS A 11 -12.56 -10.85 23.16
CA LYS A 11 -13.51 -9.74 22.92
C LYS A 11 -12.72 -8.50 22.48
N HIS A 12 -12.82 -8.16 21.21
CA HIS A 12 -12.21 -6.98 20.62
C HIS A 12 -13.22 -5.82 20.59
N GLN A 13 -13.26 -5.02 21.65
CA GLN A 13 -14.26 -3.97 21.85
C GLN A 13 -14.46 -3.03 20.65
N PHE A 14 -13.36 -2.63 19.98
CA PHE A 14 -13.45 -1.76 18.81
C PHE A 14 -13.93 -2.53 17.57
N TRP A 15 -13.30 -3.65 17.22
CA TRP A 15 -13.61 -4.39 15.99
C TRP A 15 -15.00 -5.02 16.01
N GLN A 16 -15.57 -5.26 17.20
CA GLN A 16 -16.95 -5.74 17.32
C GLN A 16 -17.99 -4.67 16.95
N THR A 17 -17.63 -3.39 16.95
CA THR A 17 -18.50 -2.29 16.54
C THR A 17 -18.41 -2.00 15.04
N GLN A 18 -17.50 -2.66 14.31
CA GLN A 18 -17.35 -2.42 12.87
C GLN A 18 -18.36 -3.28 12.07
N PRO A 19 -18.96 -2.72 11.00
CA PRO A 19 -19.93 -3.42 10.18
C PRO A 19 -19.22 -4.45 9.27
N VAL A 20 -18.99 -5.64 9.80
CA VAL A 20 -18.41 -6.76 9.05
C VAL A 20 -19.35 -7.99 9.16
N PRO A 21 -19.45 -8.83 8.13
CA PRO A 21 -20.27 -10.05 8.18
C PRO A 21 -19.82 -10.95 9.32
N GLY A 22 -20.77 -11.56 10.01
CA GLY A 22 -20.47 -12.62 10.98
C GLY A 22 -19.83 -13.84 10.29
N LEU A 23 -19.00 -14.59 11.02
CA LEU A 23 -18.44 -15.83 10.51
C LEU A 23 -19.57 -16.81 10.13
N GLY A 24 -19.55 -17.31 8.91
CA GLY A 24 -20.56 -18.27 8.41
C GLY A 24 -21.85 -17.63 7.85
N ILE A 25 -22.00 -16.32 7.89
CA ILE A 25 -23.11 -15.65 7.20
C ILE A 25 -22.87 -15.73 5.69
N LYS A 26 -23.81 -16.31 4.98
CA LYS A 26 -23.80 -16.35 3.53
C LYS A 26 -24.34 -15.01 3.00
N VAL A 27 -23.52 -14.31 2.25
CA VAL A 27 -23.93 -13.07 1.60
C VAL A 27 -24.60 -13.44 0.28
N GLU A 28 -25.86 -13.06 0.12
CA GLU A 28 -26.67 -13.41 -1.06
C GLU A 28 -26.72 -12.27 -2.08
N GLU A 29 -26.51 -11.02 -1.65
CA GLU A 29 -26.57 -9.84 -2.50
C GLU A 29 -25.32 -8.97 -2.37
N ASN A 30 -24.91 -8.35 -3.47
CA ASN A 30 -23.86 -7.33 -3.48
C ASN A 30 -24.43 -5.99 -2.99
N THR A 31 -24.49 -5.83 -1.67
CA THR A 31 -25.09 -4.64 -1.03
C THR A 31 -24.27 -4.21 0.21
N PHE A 32 -24.63 -3.07 0.77
CA PHE A 32 -24.04 -2.58 2.01
C PHE A 32 -24.47 -3.43 3.21
N ILE A 33 -23.57 -3.67 4.15
CA ILE A 33 -23.87 -4.35 5.41
C ILE A 33 -24.76 -3.46 6.28
N GLU A 34 -24.43 -2.17 6.35
CA GLU A 34 -25.22 -1.13 6.99
C GLU A 34 -25.55 -0.05 5.94
N ALA A 35 -26.81 0.39 5.91
CA ALA A 35 -27.22 1.46 5.00
C ALA A 35 -26.43 2.75 5.29
N PRO A 36 -26.03 3.51 4.24
CA PRO A 36 -25.43 4.82 4.43
C PRO A 36 -26.32 5.74 5.26
N LEU A 37 -25.72 6.48 6.17
CA LEU A 37 -26.43 7.49 6.95
C LEU A 37 -26.64 8.76 6.10
N GLU A 38 -27.64 9.55 6.44
CA GLU A 38 -27.78 10.90 5.91
C GLU A 38 -26.64 11.78 6.44
N VAL A 39 -26.03 12.59 5.57
CA VAL A 39 -24.86 13.41 5.94
C VAL A 39 -25.20 14.37 7.09
N GLU A 40 -26.44 14.86 7.14
CA GLU A 40 -26.95 15.74 8.19
C GLU A 40 -26.94 15.11 9.58
N LYS A 41 -27.03 13.79 9.65
CA LYS A 41 -26.98 13.01 10.92
C LYS A 41 -25.55 12.72 11.37
N ILE A 42 -24.55 13.01 10.53
CA ILE A 42 -23.14 12.80 10.89
C ILE A 42 -22.73 13.89 11.90
N ARG A 43 -22.02 13.44 12.94
CA ARG A 43 -21.45 14.32 13.94
C ARG A 43 -20.57 15.40 13.27
N LYS A 44 -20.89 16.68 13.50
CA LYS A 44 -20.14 17.81 12.94
C LYS A 44 -18.82 18.05 13.70
N GLU A 45 -18.86 17.96 15.02
CA GLU A 45 -17.70 18.19 15.87
C GLU A 45 -16.72 17.02 15.89
N PRO A 46 -15.41 17.29 15.89
CA PRO A 46 -14.40 16.26 16.07
C PRO A 46 -14.58 15.46 17.36
N TYR A 47 -14.07 14.23 17.39
CA TYR A 47 -14.02 13.47 18.64
C TYR A 47 -13.05 14.14 19.63
N SER A 48 -13.44 14.20 20.91
CA SER A 48 -12.61 14.79 21.95
C SER A 48 -11.32 14.00 22.15
N LEU A 49 -10.22 14.71 22.30
CA LEU A 49 -8.93 14.18 22.75
C LEU A 49 -8.67 14.64 24.20
N PRO A 50 -7.98 13.85 25.00
CA PRO A 50 -7.53 14.31 26.31
C PRO A 50 -6.46 15.40 26.18
N GLU A 51 -6.44 16.35 27.08
CA GLU A 51 -5.35 17.32 27.13
C GLU A 51 -3.99 16.62 27.38
N PRO A 52 -2.91 17.08 26.78
CA PRO A 52 -2.72 18.28 25.94
C PRO A 52 -2.81 18.02 24.42
N PHE A 53 -3.56 17.02 23.98
CA PHE A 53 -3.63 16.63 22.57
C PHE A 53 -4.71 17.41 21.81
N SER A 54 -4.40 17.74 20.56
CA SER A 54 -5.32 18.39 19.63
C SER A 54 -5.29 17.76 18.24
N TRP A 55 -6.40 17.84 17.51
CA TRP A 55 -6.46 17.50 16.10
C TRP A 55 -5.75 18.54 15.24
N SER A 56 -5.13 18.09 14.19
CA SER A 56 -4.57 18.94 13.14
C SER A 56 -4.83 18.33 11.77
N GLU A 57 -4.77 19.16 10.75
CA GLU A 57 -4.59 18.73 9.37
C GLU A 57 -3.11 18.77 9.04
N VAL A 58 -2.62 17.83 8.25
CA VAL A 58 -1.23 17.76 7.82
C VAL A 58 -1.16 18.13 6.35
N ASP A 59 -0.66 19.33 6.07
CA ASP A 59 -0.49 19.81 4.70
C ASP A 59 0.78 19.23 4.09
N LEU A 60 0.63 18.33 3.14
CA LEU A 60 1.73 17.68 2.43
C LEU A 60 2.38 18.57 1.34
N LEU A 61 1.80 19.74 1.06
CA LEU A 61 2.43 20.75 0.21
C LEU A 61 3.40 21.63 1.00
N SER A 62 3.24 21.68 2.34
CA SER A 62 4.22 22.32 3.23
C SER A 62 5.39 21.37 3.49
N ASN A 63 6.59 21.78 3.14
CA ASN A 63 7.78 20.96 3.38
C ASN A 63 8.01 20.67 4.86
N ASP A 64 7.76 21.62 5.74
CA ASP A 64 7.93 21.45 7.19
C ASP A 64 6.98 20.38 7.74
N GLN A 65 5.71 20.40 7.34
CA GLN A 65 4.73 19.41 7.79
C GLN A 65 4.97 18.04 7.16
N LEU A 66 5.44 18.01 5.92
CA LEU A 66 5.86 16.76 5.27
C LEU A 66 7.08 16.14 5.99
N ASP A 67 8.03 16.97 6.44
CA ASP A 67 9.19 16.53 7.22
C ASP A 67 8.77 16.00 8.60
N GLU A 68 7.79 16.61 9.24
CA GLU A 68 7.22 16.09 10.48
C GLU A 68 6.53 14.72 10.26
N LEU A 69 5.76 14.58 9.18
CA LEU A 69 5.13 13.30 8.85
C LEU A 69 6.16 12.24 8.53
N TYR A 70 7.15 12.56 7.69
CA TYR A 70 8.27 11.67 7.39
C TYR A 70 8.95 11.19 8.67
N THR A 71 9.28 12.10 9.57
CA THR A 71 9.93 11.79 10.85
C THR A 71 9.04 10.87 11.72
N LEU A 72 7.75 11.18 11.82
CA LEU A 72 6.82 10.33 12.58
C LEU A 72 6.79 8.90 12.03
N LEU A 73 6.67 8.75 10.71
CA LEU A 73 6.58 7.44 10.06
C LEU A 73 7.93 6.68 10.15
N ASN A 74 9.03 7.35 9.84
CA ASN A 74 10.35 6.74 9.87
C ASN A 74 10.72 6.21 11.27
N GLU A 75 10.32 6.91 12.34
CA GLU A 75 10.62 6.50 13.72
C GLU A 75 9.61 5.51 14.31
N ASN A 76 8.37 5.50 13.83
CA ASN A 76 7.27 4.86 14.56
C ASN A 76 6.38 3.95 13.71
N TYR A 77 6.54 3.87 12.37
CA TYR A 77 5.62 3.09 11.55
C TYR A 77 5.99 1.59 11.54
N VAL A 78 5.87 0.93 10.41
CA VAL A 78 6.01 -0.52 10.31
C VAL A 78 7.47 -0.94 10.42
N GLU A 79 7.74 -1.83 11.37
CA GLU A 79 9.00 -2.52 11.59
C GLU A 79 8.77 -4.03 11.47
N ASP A 80 9.82 -4.79 11.18
CA ASP A 80 9.77 -6.25 11.27
C ASP A 80 9.76 -6.73 12.74
N ASP A 81 9.39 -7.99 12.94
CA ASP A 81 9.24 -8.57 14.29
C ASP A 81 10.57 -8.54 15.11
N GLU A 82 11.70 -8.56 14.42
CA GLU A 82 13.04 -8.53 15.03
C GLU A 82 13.60 -7.11 15.19
N ASN A 83 12.86 -6.07 14.79
CA ASN A 83 13.30 -4.66 14.75
C ASN A 83 14.61 -4.44 14.00
N MET A 84 14.87 -5.24 12.98
CA MET A 84 16.06 -5.11 12.14
C MET A 84 15.84 -4.19 10.95
N PHE A 85 14.62 -4.14 10.44
CA PHE A 85 14.22 -3.35 9.27
C PHE A 85 13.04 -2.46 9.58
N ARG A 86 13.06 -1.26 9.00
CA ARG A 86 11.95 -0.30 9.10
C ARG A 86 11.73 0.33 7.74
N PHE A 87 10.49 0.34 7.27
CA PHE A 87 10.15 1.03 6.04
C PHE A 87 10.49 2.52 6.10
N ASP A 88 11.13 3.00 5.04
CA ASP A 88 11.52 4.39 4.85
C ASP A 88 10.69 5.01 3.71
N TYR A 89 9.55 5.58 4.07
CA TYR A 89 8.67 6.25 3.12
C TYR A 89 9.19 7.67 2.86
N GLY A 90 10.01 7.84 1.84
CA GLY A 90 10.57 9.15 1.48
C GLY A 90 9.49 10.22 1.20
N ARG A 91 9.86 11.50 1.26
CA ARG A 91 8.94 12.63 1.10
C ARG A 91 8.20 12.61 -0.23
N ASP A 92 8.91 12.34 -1.32
CA ASP A 92 8.32 12.27 -2.66
C ASP A 92 7.38 11.07 -2.79
N PHE A 93 7.69 9.95 -2.13
CA PHE A 93 6.81 8.81 -2.03
C PHE A 93 5.52 9.17 -1.26
N LEU A 94 5.62 9.88 -0.15
CA LEU A 94 4.44 10.30 0.64
C LEU A 94 3.56 11.27 -0.16
N LYS A 95 4.14 12.23 -0.88
CA LYS A 95 3.39 13.10 -1.79
C LYS A 95 2.70 12.28 -2.87
N TRP A 96 3.42 11.39 -3.55
CA TRP A 96 2.86 10.53 -4.58
C TRP A 96 1.71 9.66 -4.05
N ALA A 97 1.87 9.04 -2.91
CA ALA A 97 0.88 8.13 -2.35
C ALA A 97 -0.36 8.83 -1.79
N LEU A 98 -0.24 10.09 -1.35
CA LEU A 98 -1.30 10.75 -0.58
C LEU A 98 -1.95 11.96 -1.27
N THR A 99 -1.45 12.39 -2.44
CA THR A 99 -2.01 13.54 -3.16
C THR A 99 -2.45 13.20 -4.60
N PRO A 100 -3.19 12.09 -4.83
CA PRO A 100 -3.77 11.82 -6.14
C PRO A 100 -4.88 12.84 -6.46
N SER A 101 -5.34 12.88 -7.72
CA SER A 101 -6.46 13.77 -8.09
C SER A 101 -7.65 13.62 -7.13
N GLY A 102 -8.24 14.73 -6.71
CA GLY A 102 -9.37 14.77 -5.76
C GLY A 102 -9.01 14.53 -4.29
N TRP A 103 -7.75 14.45 -3.91
CA TRP A 103 -7.34 14.38 -2.51
C TRP A 103 -7.80 15.61 -1.72
N LYS A 104 -7.93 15.46 -0.39
CA LYS A 104 -8.41 16.54 0.48
C LYS A 104 -7.55 16.67 1.71
N ASN A 105 -7.04 17.87 1.98
CA ASN A 105 -6.14 18.12 3.11
C ASN A 105 -6.75 17.68 4.45
N TYR A 106 -8.03 17.92 4.69
CA TYR A 106 -8.71 17.55 5.94
C TYR A 106 -8.87 16.02 6.12
N TRP A 107 -8.56 15.21 5.10
CA TRP A 107 -8.42 13.76 5.22
C TRP A 107 -7.02 13.31 5.63
N HIS A 108 -6.05 14.22 5.73
CA HIS A 108 -4.74 13.99 6.33
C HIS A 108 -4.81 14.38 7.82
N CYS A 109 -5.27 13.44 8.63
CA CYS A 109 -5.63 13.70 10.02
C CYS A 109 -4.47 13.43 10.95
N GLY A 110 -3.99 14.46 11.63
CA GLY A 110 -2.91 14.41 12.62
C GLY A 110 -3.40 14.63 14.04
N VAL A 111 -2.63 14.14 15.00
CA VAL A 111 -2.75 14.48 16.43
C VAL A 111 -1.44 15.08 16.88
N ARG A 112 -1.53 16.26 17.52
CA ARG A 112 -0.37 17.01 18.05
C ARG A 112 -0.45 17.13 19.57
N ALA A 113 0.71 17.20 20.23
CA ALA A 113 0.80 17.54 21.65
C ALA A 113 1.11 19.03 21.81
N ALA A 114 0.46 19.68 22.78
CA ALA A 114 0.77 21.05 23.28
C ALA A 114 1.44 21.98 22.25
N GLY A 115 0.85 22.07 21.06
CA GLY A 115 1.18 23.09 20.07
C GLY A 115 2.28 22.78 19.06
N SER A 116 2.99 21.63 19.08
CA SER A 116 4.03 21.47 18.07
C SER A 116 4.22 20.07 17.48
N LYS A 117 4.46 19.03 18.29
CA LYS A 117 4.92 17.74 17.75
C LYS A 117 3.78 16.87 17.20
N LEU A 118 3.90 16.41 15.96
CA LEU A 118 3.01 15.41 15.37
C LEU A 118 3.27 14.04 16.05
N LEU A 119 2.23 13.45 16.64
CA LEU A 119 2.33 12.21 17.42
C LEU A 119 1.50 11.08 16.90
N ALA A 120 0.54 11.36 16.05
CA ALA A 120 -0.21 10.34 15.34
C ALA A 120 -0.74 10.88 14.02
N PHE A 121 -0.99 9.98 13.07
CA PHE A 121 -1.45 10.31 11.74
C PHE A 121 -2.31 9.18 11.18
N ILE A 122 -3.28 9.53 10.37
CA ILE A 122 -4.05 8.66 9.50
C ILE A 122 -4.47 9.45 8.27
N ALA A 123 -4.42 8.84 7.11
CA ALA A 123 -4.83 9.47 5.87
C ALA A 123 -5.91 8.67 5.14
N ALA A 124 -6.72 9.39 4.38
CA ALA A 124 -7.61 8.84 3.37
C ALA A 124 -7.34 9.52 2.02
N ILE A 125 -7.40 8.75 0.95
CA ILE A 125 -7.39 9.24 -0.42
C ILE A 125 -8.64 8.75 -1.15
N PRO A 126 -9.13 9.48 -2.17
CA PRO A 126 -10.29 9.03 -2.94
C PRO A 126 -9.96 7.75 -3.69
N ALA A 127 -10.92 6.87 -3.82
CA ALA A 127 -10.81 5.64 -4.59
C ALA A 127 -12.17 5.26 -5.20
N LEU A 128 -12.23 5.15 -6.51
CA LEU A 128 -13.41 4.63 -7.20
C LEU A 128 -13.18 3.14 -7.45
N ILE A 129 -14.03 2.30 -6.87
CA ILE A 129 -13.86 0.85 -6.91
C ILE A 129 -15.08 0.21 -7.58
N ARG A 130 -14.83 -0.64 -8.58
CA ARG A 130 -15.85 -1.55 -9.11
C ARG A 130 -15.85 -2.84 -8.29
N ILE A 131 -17.03 -3.22 -7.81
CA ILE A 131 -17.27 -4.45 -7.07
C ILE A 131 -18.38 -5.20 -7.82
N TYR A 132 -18.02 -6.24 -8.56
CA TYR A 132 -18.88 -6.92 -9.52
C TYR A 132 -19.52 -5.95 -10.51
N ASP A 133 -20.83 -5.74 -10.42
CA ASP A 133 -21.66 -4.86 -11.26
C ASP A 133 -21.78 -3.43 -10.75
N LYS A 134 -21.33 -3.14 -9.52
CA LYS A 134 -21.48 -1.83 -8.88
C LYS A 134 -20.17 -1.07 -8.84
N THR A 135 -20.24 0.20 -9.17
CA THR A 135 -19.14 1.16 -8.98
C THR A 135 -19.44 2.03 -7.78
N ILE A 136 -18.53 2.07 -6.82
CA ILE A 136 -18.74 2.72 -5.54
C ILE A 136 -17.60 3.69 -5.28
N GLN A 137 -17.95 4.96 -4.98
CA GLN A 137 -16.98 5.93 -4.48
C GLN A 137 -16.61 5.57 -3.05
N MET A 138 -15.33 5.32 -2.83
CA MET A 138 -14.75 4.96 -1.54
C MET A 138 -13.57 5.85 -1.22
N VAL A 139 -12.95 5.57 -0.10
CA VAL A 139 -11.60 6.04 0.22
C VAL A 139 -10.68 4.85 0.49
N GLU A 140 -9.42 5.03 0.21
CA GLU A 140 -8.35 4.15 0.69
C GLU A 140 -7.70 4.77 1.93
N ILE A 141 -7.66 4.01 3.03
CA ILE A 141 -7.07 4.45 4.30
C ILE A 141 -5.63 3.98 4.36
N ASN A 142 -4.72 4.92 4.55
CA ASN A 142 -3.30 4.68 4.57
C ASN A 142 -2.62 5.31 5.79
N PHE A 143 -1.42 4.83 6.12
CA PHE A 143 -0.49 5.41 7.10
C PHE A 143 -1.06 5.64 8.50
N LEU A 144 -1.91 4.74 9.01
CA LEU A 144 -2.29 4.78 10.42
C LEU A 144 -1.06 4.56 11.30
N CYS A 145 -0.53 5.63 11.85
CA CYS A 145 0.66 5.62 12.70
C CYS A 145 0.38 6.29 14.03
N VAL A 146 0.85 5.67 15.11
CA VAL A 146 0.83 6.24 16.47
C VAL A 146 2.23 6.15 17.05
N HIS A 147 2.73 7.26 17.57
CA HIS A 147 4.04 7.33 18.22
C HIS A 147 4.19 6.23 19.29
N LYS A 148 5.34 5.55 19.35
CA LYS A 148 5.59 4.37 20.20
C LYS A 148 5.20 4.57 21.66
N LYS A 149 5.45 5.75 22.24
CA LYS A 149 5.09 6.09 23.63
C LYS A 149 3.58 6.21 23.89
N LEU A 150 2.76 6.35 22.83
CA LEU A 150 1.30 6.44 22.93
C LEU A 150 0.59 5.15 22.54
N ARG A 151 1.33 4.13 22.15
CA ARG A 151 0.76 2.80 21.91
C ARG A 151 0.13 2.28 23.20
N SER A 152 -0.90 1.45 23.08
CA SER A 152 -1.71 0.94 24.20
C SER A 152 -2.58 2.00 24.92
N LYS A 153 -2.56 3.28 24.51
CA LYS A 153 -3.44 4.33 25.03
C LYS A 153 -4.76 4.46 24.23
N ARG A 154 -5.07 3.49 23.36
CA ARG A 154 -6.29 3.43 22.53
C ARG A 154 -6.49 4.61 21.58
N LEU A 155 -5.41 5.27 21.14
CA LEU A 155 -5.49 6.40 20.23
C LEU A 155 -5.87 5.96 18.78
N ALA A 156 -5.41 4.79 18.31
CA ALA A 156 -5.72 4.30 16.97
C ALA A 156 -7.24 4.16 16.70
N PRO A 157 -8.07 3.59 17.60
CA PRO A 157 -9.53 3.62 17.45
C PRO A 157 -10.14 5.02 17.31
N VAL A 158 -9.58 6.01 18.01
CA VAL A 158 -10.05 7.40 17.95
C VAL A 158 -9.70 8.03 16.60
N LEU A 159 -8.48 7.79 16.09
CA LEU A 159 -8.06 8.19 14.74
C LEU A 159 -8.97 7.59 13.67
N ILE A 160 -9.28 6.29 13.76
CA ILE A 160 -10.18 5.63 12.80
C ILE A 160 -11.57 6.26 12.85
N ARG A 161 -12.12 6.53 14.03
CA ARG A 161 -13.43 7.20 14.16
C ARG A 161 -13.41 8.61 13.57
N GLU A 162 -12.35 9.37 13.82
CA GLU A 162 -12.25 10.74 13.31
C GLU A 162 -12.11 10.79 11.80
N ILE A 163 -11.27 9.93 11.20
CA ILE A 163 -11.18 9.88 9.73
C ILE A 163 -12.49 9.41 9.10
N THR A 164 -13.16 8.42 9.71
CA THR A 164 -14.50 7.97 9.28
C THR A 164 -15.49 9.14 9.29
N ARG A 165 -15.54 9.92 10.39
CA ARG A 165 -16.38 11.11 10.48
C ARG A 165 -16.09 12.12 9.37
N ARG A 166 -14.81 12.44 9.14
CA ARG A 166 -14.38 13.39 8.10
C ARG A 166 -14.76 12.92 6.70
N VAL A 167 -14.60 11.66 6.41
CA VAL A 167 -14.96 11.05 5.13
C VAL A 167 -16.49 11.02 4.95
N ASN A 168 -17.23 10.62 5.99
CA ASN A 168 -18.70 10.56 5.95
C ASN A 168 -19.33 11.94 5.74
N LEU A 169 -18.73 13.02 6.28
CA LEU A 169 -19.16 14.40 5.99
C LEU A 169 -19.04 14.78 4.51
N SER A 170 -18.28 14.04 3.72
CA SER A 170 -18.22 14.19 2.27
C SER A 170 -19.19 13.26 1.51
N GLY A 171 -20.07 12.57 2.20
CA GLY A 171 -21.03 11.64 1.60
C GLY A 171 -20.45 10.28 1.22
N ILE A 172 -19.25 9.94 1.69
CA ILE A 172 -18.58 8.66 1.41
C ILE A 172 -18.64 7.79 2.67
N PHE A 173 -19.15 6.56 2.54
CA PHE A 173 -19.41 5.66 3.67
C PHE A 173 -18.66 4.33 3.58
N GLN A 174 -17.86 4.10 2.55
CA GLN A 174 -17.07 2.91 2.34
C GLN A 174 -15.58 3.25 2.28
N ALA A 175 -14.77 2.33 2.80
CA ALA A 175 -13.33 2.46 2.77
C ALA A 175 -12.67 1.11 2.50
N THR A 176 -11.54 1.15 1.80
CA THR A 176 -10.59 0.03 1.70
C THR A 176 -9.37 0.32 2.57
N PHE A 177 -8.80 -0.71 3.15
CA PHE A 177 -7.56 -0.61 3.91
C PHE A 177 -6.86 -1.96 4.01
N THR A 178 -5.57 -1.94 4.26
CA THR A 178 -4.77 -3.11 4.61
C THR A 178 -4.24 -2.97 6.03
N ALA A 179 -4.09 -4.09 6.73
CA ALA A 179 -3.55 -4.11 8.08
C ALA A 179 -2.34 -5.04 8.15
N GLY A 180 -1.27 -4.60 8.80
CA GLY A 180 -0.08 -5.42 9.08
C GLY A 180 -0.28 -6.43 10.21
N ILE A 181 -1.45 -6.43 10.85
CA ILE A 181 -1.82 -7.36 11.92
C ILE A 181 -3.07 -8.14 11.52
N ILE A 182 -3.24 -9.32 12.13
CA ILE A 182 -4.48 -10.10 11.95
C ILE A 182 -5.62 -9.35 12.64
N ILE A 183 -6.61 -8.92 11.86
CA ILE A 183 -7.83 -8.31 12.40
C ILE A 183 -8.84 -9.39 12.77
N PRO A 184 -9.58 -9.23 13.88
CA PRO A 184 -10.48 -10.27 14.41
C PRO A 184 -11.62 -10.68 13.50
N LYS A 185 -12.07 -9.77 12.63
CA LYS A 185 -13.15 -10.02 11.67
C LYS A 185 -12.74 -9.49 10.30
N PRO A 186 -11.84 -10.19 9.57
CA PRO A 186 -11.44 -9.75 8.24
C PRO A 186 -12.59 -9.97 7.26
N VAL A 187 -12.86 -8.98 6.44
CA VAL A 187 -13.86 -9.03 5.36
C VAL A 187 -13.33 -9.83 4.17
N GLY A 188 -12.03 -9.77 3.94
CA GLY A 188 -11.35 -10.51 2.89
C GLY A 188 -9.88 -10.66 3.19
N SER A 189 -9.23 -11.61 2.54
CA SER A 189 -7.79 -11.77 2.59
C SER A 189 -7.25 -12.04 1.21
N CYS A 190 -6.16 -11.40 0.85
CA CYS A 190 -5.43 -11.68 -0.38
C CYS A 190 -3.99 -12.03 -0.06
N ARG A 191 -3.35 -12.77 -0.97
CA ARG A 191 -1.91 -13.01 -0.92
C ARG A 191 -1.25 -12.05 -1.87
N PHE A 192 -0.43 -11.16 -1.36
CA PHE A 192 0.52 -10.43 -2.18
C PHE A 192 1.71 -11.35 -2.48
N VAL A 193 1.95 -11.56 -3.76
CA VAL A 193 3.11 -12.29 -4.25
C VAL A 193 4.06 -11.26 -4.83
N GLN A 194 5.05 -10.87 -4.07
CA GLN A 194 6.20 -10.17 -4.62
C GLN A 194 7.07 -11.18 -5.37
N ASN A 195 6.70 -11.48 -6.51
CA ASN A 195 7.25 -12.16 -7.66
C ASN A 195 6.16 -12.99 -8.32
N ILE A 196 5.45 -12.32 -9.21
CA ILE A 196 4.79 -12.92 -10.36
C ILE A 196 4.07 -14.22 -10.09
N ILE A 197 2.91 -14.13 -9.54
CA ILE A 197 1.68 -14.85 -9.88
C ILE A 197 0.65 -14.47 -8.82
N LEU A 198 -0.33 -13.66 -9.23
CA LEU A 198 -1.54 -13.46 -8.44
C LEU A 198 -2.34 -14.77 -8.46
N ILE A 199 -2.18 -15.60 -7.44
CA ILE A 199 -3.12 -16.71 -7.21
C ILE A 199 -3.99 -16.31 -6.03
N ILE A 200 -5.18 -15.82 -6.34
CA ILE A 200 -6.24 -15.66 -5.36
C ILE A 200 -6.74 -17.06 -5.00
N LYS A 201 -6.32 -17.59 -3.88
CA LYS A 201 -7.00 -18.70 -3.21
C LYS A 201 -7.51 -18.23 -1.87
N PHE A 202 -8.82 -18.15 -1.75
CA PHE A 202 -9.52 -17.91 -0.50
C PHE A 202 -9.20 -19.03 0.49
N SER A 203 -8.29 -18.78 1.42
CA SER A 203 -8.14 -19.59 2.62
C SER A 203 -7.30 -18.86 3.66
N LYS A 204 -7.94 -18.47 4.77
CA LYS A 204 -7.36 -17.98 6.02
C LYS A 204 -6.36 -16.82 5.92
N ASN A 205 -6.85 -15.60 6.00
CA ASN A 205 -6.36 -14.38 6.67
C ASN A 205 -4.85 -14.09 6.78
N ILE A 206 -3.99 -14.55 5.86
CA ILE A 206 -2.57 -14.28 5.92
C ILE A 206 -2.09 -13.83 4.55
N LEU A 207 -1.58 -12.59 4.49
CA LEU A 207 -0.83 -12.10 3.35
C LEU A 207 0.56 -12.74 3.36
N ARG A 208 1.00 -13.26 2.22
CA ARG A 208 2.37 -13.72 2.04
C ARG A 208 3.07 -12.81 1.04
N TYR A 209 4.15 -12.19 1.48
CA TYR A 209 5.06 -11.52 0.59
C TYR A 209 6.00 -12.53 -0.05
N TRP A 210 6.09 -12.45 -1.38
CA TRP A 210 7.10 -13.19 -2.13
C TRP A 210 8.09 -12.19 -2.68
N HIS A 211 9.37 -12.48 -2.60
CA HIS A 211 10.41 -11.61 -3.11
C HIS A 211 11.44 -12.38 -3.93
N ARG A 212 11.99 -11.70 -4.92
CA ARG A 212 13.07 -12.16 -5.77
C ARG A 212 14.32 -11.37 -5.41
N SER A 213 15.37 -12.07 -4.99
CA SER A 213 16.63 -11.42 -4.67
C SER A 213 17.29 -10.82 -5.91
N LEU A 214 17.48 -9.51 -5.92
CA LEU A 214 18.24 -8.78 -6.94
C LEU A 214 19.71 -8.65 -6.54
N ASN A 215 20.01 -8.51 -5.25
CA ASN A 215 21.34 -8.52 -4.67
C ASN A 215 21.45 -9.54 -3.51
N PRO A 216 21.62 -10.84 -3.83
CA PRO A 216 21.66 -11.89 -2.80
C PRO A 216 22.74 -11.70 -1.75
N LYS A 217 23.91 -11.14 -2.15
CA LYS A 217 25.01 -10.88 -1.22
C LYS A 217 24.59 -9.90 -0.13
N LYS A 218 24.10 -8.72 -0.51
CA LYS A 218 23.62 -7.68 0.42
C LYS A 218 22.51 -8.21 1.33
N LEU A 219 21.53 -8.94 0.76
CA LEU A 219 20.42 -9.49 1.52
C LEU A 219 20.83 -10.52 2.57
N ILE A 220 21.90 -11.31 2.31
CA ILE A 220 22.45 -12.26 3.28
C ILE A 220 23.28 -11.53 4.33
N GLU A 221 24.13 -10.58 3.93
CA GLU A 221 24.94 -9.76 4.85
C GLU A 221 24.09 -8.95 5.84
N THR A 222 22.92 -8.51 5.41
CA THR A 222 21.95 -7.79 6.24
C THR A 222 21.02 -8.69 7.05
N LYS A 223 21.12 -10.01 6.89
CA LYS A 223 20.25 -11.02 7.49
C LYS A 223 18.78 -10.92 7.05
N PHE A 224 18.47 -10.15 6.00
CA PHE A 224 17.14 -10.14 5.40
C PHE A 224 16.79 -11.48 4.77
N SER A 225 17.79 -12.17 4.23
CA SER A 225 17.69 -13.51 3.67
C SER A 225 18.78 -14.42 4.21
N HIS A 226 18.54 -15.72 4.14
CA HIS A 226 19.47 -16.72 4.63
C HIS A 226 19.90 -17.67 3.50
N LEU A 227 21.08 -18.28 3.63
CA LEU A 227 21.50 -19.33 2.71
C LEU A 227 20.56 -20.54 2.85
N GLY A 228 20.07 -21.04 1.73
CA GLY A 228 19.34 -22.29 1.68
C GLY A 228 20.17 -23.47 2.18
N LYS A 229 19.49 -24.54 2.63
CA LYS A 229 20.16 -25.77 3.05
C LYS A 229 21.07 -26.28 1.90
N ASN A 230 22.33 -26.55 2.20
CA ASN A 230 23.35 -27.00 1.23
C ASN A 230 23.68 -25.97 0.12
N MET A 231 23.40 -24.69 0.33
CA MET A 231 23.75 -23.62 -0.61
C MET A 231 24.94 -22.80 -0.10
N THR A 232 25.86 -22.46 -1.01
CA THR A 232 26.91 -21.47 -0.75
C THR A 232 26.50 -20.12 -1.30
N LEU A 233 27.12 -19.05 -0.81
CA LEU A 233 26.87 -17.69 -1.32
C LEU A 233 27.08 -17.61 -2.85
N HIS A 234 28.16 -18.23 -3.35
CA HIS A 234 28.47 -18.26 -4.78
C HIS A 234 27.34 -18.93 -5.61
N ARG A 235 26.87 -20.10 -5.15
CA ARG A 235 25.75 -20.80 -5.80
C ARG A 235 24.46 -19.98 -5.75
N THR A 236 24.19 -19.31 -4.63
CA THR A 236 23.03 -18.43 -4.47
C THR A 236 23.10 -17.25 -5.43
N ILE A 237 24.25 -16.57 -5.54
CA ILE A 237 24.45 -15.48 -6.52
C ILE A 237 24.22 -15.98 -7.95
N LYS A 238 24.76 -17.16 -8.31
CA LYS A 238 24.57 -17.76 -9.63
C LYS A 238 23.10 -18.09 -9.91
N LEU A 239 22.37 -18.61 -8.92
CA LEU A 239 20.95 -18.95 -9.02
C LEU A 239 20.09 -17.71 -9.31
N TYR A 240 20.40 -16.58 -8.67
CA TYR A 240 19.65 -15.33 -8.79
C TYR A 240 20.19 -14.40 -9.88
N ARG A 241 21.15 -14.82 -10.65
CA ARG A 241 21.72 -14.01 -11.73
C ARG A 241 20.66 -13.70 -12.80
N LEU A 242 20.53 -12.44 -13.15
CA LEU A 242 19.70 -11.95 -14.24
C LEU A 242 20.57 -11.67 -15.47
N PRO A 243 20.02 -11.76 -16.69
CA PRO A 243 20.66 -11.23 -17.90
C PRO A 243 21.00 -9.73 -17.73
N GLU A 244 21.89 -9.23 -18.60
CA GLU A 244 22.25 -7.81 -18.61
C GLU A 244 21.22 -6.96 -19.35
N ASN A 245 20.64 -7.51 -20.42
CA ASN A 245 19.69 -6.81 -21.29
C ASN A 245 18.29 -7.41 -21.19
N THR A 246 17.28 -6.57 -21.37
CA THR A 246 15.89 -6.98 -21.48
C THR A 246 15.64 -7.79 -22.76
N HIS A 247 14.64 -8.66 -22.75
CA HIS A 247 14.24 -9.45 -23.90
C HIS A 247 13.48 -8.62 -24.93
N TYR A 248 12.74 -7.61 -24.44
CA TYR A 248 11.87 -6.77 -25.23
C TYR A 248 12.28 -5.30 -25.16
N PRO A 249 11.92 -4.49 -26.16
CA PRO A 249 12.28 -3.06 -26.22
C PRO A 249 11.38 -2.22 -25.32
N LEU A 250 11.49 -2.43 -24.00
CA LEU A 250 10.79 -1.64 -23.02
C LEU A 250 11.28 -0.19 -23.00
N ARG A 251 10.35 0.74 -23.02
CA ARG A 251 10.58 2.19 -22.94
C ARG A 251 9.93 2.76 -21.70
N PRO A 252 10.52 3.75 -21.02
CA PRO A 252 9.81 4.47 -19.95
C PRO A 252 8.48 5.02 -20.46
N LEU A 253 7.45 4.99 -19.62
CA LEU A 253 6.17 5.61 -19.92
C LEU A 253 6.39 7.11 -20.12
N ALA A 254 6.02 7.63 -21.27
CA ALA A 254 6.09 9.03 -21.64
C ALA A 254 4.70 9.58 -21.95
N LYS A 255 4.58 10.91 -22.02
CA LYS A 255 3.28 11.58 -22.19
C LYS A 255 2.50 11.11 -23.42
N GLU A 256 3.20 10.83 -24.52
CA GLU A 256 2.59 10.33 -25.75
C GLU A 256 1.93 8.95 -25.60
N TYR A 257 2.33 8.16 -24.60
CA TYR A 257 1.81 6.81 -24.35
C TYR A 257 0.72 6.75 -23.29
N ILE A 258 0.46 7.84 -22.56
CA ILE A 258 -0.45 7.85 -21.39
C ILE A 258 -1.83 7.32 -21.79
N GLN A 259 -2.46 7.88 -22.83
CA GLN A 259 -3.81 7.48 -23.20
C GLN A 259 -3.87 6.00 -23.58
N SER A 260 -2.93 5.53 -24.40
CA SER A 260 -2.90 4.13 -24.84
C SER A 260 -2.61 3.15 -23.70
N ALA A 261 -1.72 3.53 -22.76
CA ALA A 261 -1.42 2.73 -21.57
C ALA A 261 -2.59 2.70 -20.58
N PHE A 262 -3.29 3.83 -20.42
CA PHE A 262 -4.51 3.95 -19.63
C PHE A 262 -5.62 3.04 -20.16
N ASP A 263 -5.87 3.08 -21.47
CA ASP A 263 -6.88 2.25 -22.14
C ASP A 263 -6.53 0.75 -21.97
N LEU A 264 -5.26 0.39 -22.16
CA LEU A 264 -4.78 -0.97 -21.95
C LEU A 264 -5.02 -1.45 -20.52
N LEU A 265 -4.63 -0.67 -19.51
CA LEU A 265 -4.81 -1.03 -18.10
C LEU A 265 -6.29 -1.09 -17.74
N THR A 266 -7.09 -0.11 -18.13
CA THR A 266 -8.52 -0.07 -17.86
C THR A 266 -9.22 -1.30 -18.43
N ASN A 267 -8.93 -1.65 -19.68
CA ASN A 267 -9.48 -2.86 -20.31
C ASN A 267 -9.01 -4.13 -19.58
N TYR A 268 -7.76 -4.21 -19.16
CA TYR A 268 -7.23 -5.35 -18.42
C TYR A 268 -7.94 -5.52 -17.07
N LEU A 269 -8.22 -4.44 -16.37
CA LEU A 269 -8.86 -4.46 -15.04
C LEU A 269 -10.31 -4.95 -15.09
N THR A 270 -10.99 -4.90 -16.24
CA THR A 270 -12.35 -5.45 -16.39
C THR A 270 -12.44 -6.95 -16.11
N LYS A 271 -11.34 -7.67 -16.20
CA LYS A 271 -11.26 -9.12 -15.93
C LYS A 271 -11.44 -9.51 -14.46
N PHE A 272 -11.36 -8.55 -13.53
CA PHE A 272 -11.42 -8.80 -12.12
C PHE A 272 -12.78 -8.39 -11.56
N ASP A 273 -13.31 -9.13 -10.61
CA ASP A 273 -14.58 -8.83 -9.96
C ASP A 273 -14.51 -7.58 -9.08
N ILE A 274 -13.33 -7.30 -8.52
CA ILE A 274 -13.05 -6.10 -7.73
C ILE A 274 -11.80 -5.44 -8.32
N CYS A 275 -11.93 -4.20 -8.73
CA CYS A 275 -10.81 -3.43 -9.26
C CYS A 275 -10.99 -1.93 -9.06
N PRO A 276 -9.90 -1.16 -8.95
CA PRO A 276 -9.98 0.29 -9.02
C PRO A 276 -10.38 0.73 -10.43
N ILE A 277 -11.08 1.85 -10.50
CA ILE A 277 -11.34 2.60 -11.72
C ILE A 277 -10.55 3.89 -11.63
N PHE A 278 -9.53 4.02 -12.44
CA PHE A 278 -8.73 5.22 -12.52
C PHE A 278 -9.36 6.23 -13.48
N SER A 279 -9.32 7.51 -13.16
CA SER A 279 -9.39 8.58 -14.15
C SER A 279 -8.05 8.68 -14.90
N LEU A 280 -8.05 9.38 -16.04
CA LEU A 280 -6.80 9.62 -16.76
C LEU A 280 -5.79 10.41 -15.94
N GLU A 281 -6.28 11.38 -15.14
CA GLU A 281 -5.46 12.18 -14.22
C GLU A 281 -4.85 11.33 -13.10
N GLU A 282 -5.63 10.40 -12.53
CA GLU A 282 -5.13 9.46 -11.52
C GLU A 282 -4.12 8.50 -12.13
N PHE A 283 -4.36 8.02 -13.36
CA PHE A 283 -3.41 7.19 -14.07
C PHE A 283 -2.09 7.95 -14.31
N GLU A 284 -2.15 9.18 -14.79
CA GLU A 284 -0.96 10.02 -14.96
C GLU A 284 -0.23 10.23 -13.62
N HIS A 285 -0.98 10.54 -12.56
CA HIS A 285 -0.42 10.74 -11.23
C HIS A 285 0.32 9.50 -10.71
N PHE A 286 -0.29 8.31 -10.80
CA PHE A 286 0.26 7.11 -10.22
C PHE A 286 1.33 6.42 -11.07
N PHE A 287 1.32 6.62 -12.39
CA PHE A 287 2.15 5.83 -13.30
C PHE A 287 3.20 6.63 -14.07
N MET A 288 3.12 7.98 -14.14
CA MET A 288 4.23 8.74 -14.71
C MET A 288 5.49 8.51 -13.90
N PRO A 289 6.61 8.14 -14.55
CA PRO A 289 7.86 7.84 -13.86
C PRO A 289 8.33 9.00 -12.99
N ARG A 290 8.69 8.68 -11.76
CA ARG A 290 9.33 9.59 -10.79
C ARG A 290 10.50 8.84 -10.18
N GLU A 291 11.68 9.40 -10.28
CA GLU A 291 12.90 8.80 -9.73
C GLU A 291 12.71 8.45 -8.25
N ASP A 292 13.19 7.29 -7.85
CA ASP A 292 13.10 6.71 -6.51
C ASP A 292 11.66 6.49 -5.96
N VAL A 293 10.61 6.72 -6.75
CA VAL A 293 9.21 6.54 -6.34
C VAL A 293 8.54 5.48 -7.20
N ILE A 294 8.30 5.78 -8.49
CA ILE A 294 7.54 4.92 -9.40
C ILE A 294 8.25 4.82 -10.74
N TYR A 295 8.38 3.61 -11.22
CA TYR A 295 8.96 3.27 -12.51
C TYR A 295 7.91 2.53 -13.33
N SER A 296 7.60 3.06 -14.51
CA SER A 296 6.64 2.48 -15.45
C SER A 296 7.24 2.39 -16.84
N TYR A 297 7.03 1.27 -17.48
CA TYR A 297 7.57 0.97 -18.81
C TYR A 297 6.49 0.38 -19.69
N VAL A 298 6.64 0.60 -20.98
CA VAL A 298 5.71 0.12 -22.00
C VAL A 298 6.46 -0.58 -23.14
N ILE A 299 5.78 -1.52 -23.80
CA ILE A 299 6.11 -1.94 -25.15
C ILE A 299 5.09 -1.28 -26.07
N GLU A 300 5.58 -0.62 -27.08
CA GLU A 300 4.77 0.08 -28.08
C GLU A 300 4.95 -0.58 -29.43
N ASN A 301 3.86 -0.70 -30.17
CA ASN A 301 3.85 -1.16 -31.56
C ASN A 301 2.92 -0.26 -32.37
N ASN A 302 3.47 0.42 -33.40
CA ASN A 302 2.74 1.33 -34.29
C ASN A 302 1.93 2.41 -33.56
N GLY A 303 2.50 3.01 -32.51
CA GLY A 303 1.87 4.06 -31.70
C GLY A 303 0.90 3.56 -30.64
N GLN A 304 0.70 2.25 -30.53
CA GLN A 304 -0.16 1.65 -29.49
C GLN A 304 0.66 0.91 -28.44
N VAL A 305 0.32 1.13 -27.19
CA VAL A 305 0.89 0.37 -26.07
C VAL A 305 0.25 -1.00 -26.01
N THR A 306 1.07 -2.03 -26.13
CA THR A 306 0.64 -3.43 -26.10
C THR A 306 0.92 -4.11 -24.79
N ASP A 307 1.92 -3.65 -24.05
CA ASP A 307 2.33 -4.21 -22.76
C ASP A 307 2.73 -3.09 -21.81
N PHE A 308 2.44 -3.28 -20.54
CA PHE A 308 2.68 -2.29 -19.51
C PHE A 308 3.21 -2.97 -18.24
N ILE A 309 4.27 -2.42 -17.65
CA ILE A 309 4.79 -2.84 -16.36
C ILE A 309 5.04 -1.64 -15.47
N SER A 310 4.80 -1.79 -14.18
CA SER A 310 5.15 -0.78 -13.20
C SER A 310 5.58 -1.40 -11.88
N PHE A 311 6.47 -0.71 -11.19
CA PHE A 311 6.89 -1.02 -9.82
C PHE A 311 7.27 0.27 -9.10
N TYR A 312 6.94 0.35 -7.82
CA TYR A 312 7.38 1.45 -6.97
C TYR A 312 8.57 1.05 -6.11
N CYS A 313 9.38 2.02 -5.74
CA CYS A 313 10.55 1.82 -4.89
C CYS A 313 10.19 2.13 -3.44
N LEU A 314 10.44 1.19 -2.54
CA LEU A 314 10.28 1.41 -1.11
C LEU A 314 11.53 0.89 -0.39
N PRO A 315 12.40 1.79 0.06
CA PRO A 315 13.55 1.43 0.87
C PRO A 315 13.16 1.04 2.29
N SER A 316 14.03 0.29 2.95
CA SER A 316 13.96 0.02 4.38
C SER A 316 15.28 0.38 5.03
N THR A 317 15.22 1.15 6.08
CA THR A 317 16.39 1.39 6.95
C THR A 317 16.78 0.12 7.67
N ILE A 318 18.07 -0.20 7.72
CA ILE A 318 18.62 -1.32 8.48
C ILE A 318 19.08 -0.80 9.83
N VAL A 319 18.47 -1.33 10.86
CA VAL A 319 18.82 -0.97 12.24
C VAL A 319 19.97 -1.86 12.70
N HIS A 320 20.99 -1.27 13.32
CA HIS A 320 22.13 -2.00 13.91
C HIS A 320 23.05 -2.77 12.96
N ASN A 321 23.12 -2.39 11.66
CA ASN A 321 24.11 -2.98 10.75
C ASN A 321 25.27 -2.00 10.48
N PRO A 322 26.54 -2.38 10.71
CA PRO A 322 27.67 -1.47 10.52
C PRO A 322 28.03 -1.24 9.04
N LEU A 323 27.68 -2.18 8.15
CA LEU A 323 28.10 -2.16 6.74
C LEU A 323 27.06 -1.57 5.80
N HIS A 324 25.77 -1.77 6.14
CA HIS A 324 24.67 -1.37 5.27
C HIS A 324 23.65 -0.56 6.07
N LYS A 325 23.23 0.57 5.54
CA LYS A 325 22.24 1.45 6.18
C LYS A 325 20.83 1.22 5.68
N GLU A 326 20.67 0.74 4.44
CA GLU A 326 19.37 0.55 3.80
C GLU A 326 19.33 -0.69 2.91
N ILE A 327 18.13 -1.22 2.71
CA ILE A 327 17.78 -2.14 1.63
C ILE A 327 16.75 -1.43 0.75
N ARG A 328 16.94 -1.47 -0.56
CA ARG A 328 15.96 -0.97 -1.53
C ARG A 328 15.19 -2.15 -2.11
N ALA A 329 13.90 -1.96 -2.32
CA ALA A 329 13.01 -2.98 -2.88
C ALA A 329 12.09 -2.38 -3.94
N ALA A 330 11.96 -3.07 -5.08
CA ALA A 330 10.94 -2.81 -6.07
C ALA A 330 9.68 -3.60 -5.73
N TYR A 331 8.59 -2.89 -5.56
CA TYR A 331 7.27 -3.47 -5.36
C TYR A 331 6.52 -3.49 -6.68
N SER A 332 6.25 -4.69 -7.20
CA SER A 332 5.42 -4.83 -8.40
C SER A 332 4.07 -4.16 -8.19
N PHE A 333 3.67 -3.28 -9.11
CA PHE A 333 2.45 -2.52 -8.99
C PHE A 333 1.39 -3.02 -9.97
N TYR A 334 1.27 -2.45 -11.16
CA TYR A 334 0.36 -2.96 -12.20
C TYR A 334 1.13 -3.47 -13.40
N ASN A 335 0.73 -4.63 -13.93
CA ASN A 335 1.41 -5.27 -15.04
C ASN A 335 0.38 -5.86 -16.01
N VAL A 336 0.48 -5.51 -17.27
CA VAL A 336 -0.36 -6.02 -18.36
C VAL A 336 0.52 -6.58 -19.45
N ALA A 337 0.36 -7.85 -19.74
CA ALA A 337 1.02 -8.54 -20.84
C ALA A 337 -0.02 -8.81 -21.95
N GLY A 338 0.03 -8.04 -23.02
CA GLY A 338 -0.88 -8.16 -24.14
C GLY A 338 -0.25 -8.86 -25.34
N SER A 339 0.98 -8.51 -25.70
CA SER A 339 1.67 -9.06 -26.86
C SER A 339 2.78 -10.05 -26.51
N VAL A 340 3.29 -10.02 -25.28
CA VAL A 340 4.39 -10.88 -24.84
C VAL A 340 4.00 -11.76 -23.64
N PRO A 341 4.69 -12.90 -23.42
CA PRO A 341 4.43 -13.73 -22.23
C PRO A 341 4.75 -12.98 -20.93
N LEU A 342 3.81 -12.99 -19.98
CA LEU A 342 3.93 -12.29 -18.69
C LEU A 342 5.22 -12.63 -17.94
N ASN A 343 5.63 -13.90 -17.92
CA ASN A 343 6.86 -14.31 -17.23
C ASN A 343 8.12 -13.68 -17.83
N LYS A 344 8.14 -13.42 -19.13
CA LYS A 344 9.22 -12.72 -19.81
C LYS A 344 9.19 -11.22 -19.52
N LEU A 345 8.01 -10.62 -19.60
CA LEU A 345 7.80 -9.21 -19.29
C LEU A 345 8.26 -8.89 -17.85
N ILE A 346 7.89 -9.75 -16.90
CA ILE A 346 8.34 -9.58 -15.52
C ILE A 346 9.83 -9.85 -15.34
N ASN A 347 10.42 -10.81 -16.08
CA ASN A 347 11.86 -10.98 -16.04
C ASN A 347 12.57 -9.70 -16.48
N ASP A 348 12.07 -9.03 -17.47
CA ASP A 348 12.59 -7.73 -17.93
C ASP A 348 12.38 -6.64 -16.87
N ALA A 349 11.22 -6.63 -16.17
CA ALA A 349 11.02 -5.75 -15.01
C ALA A 349 12.08 -5.97 -13.92
N LEU A 350 12.46 -7.24 -13.63
CA LEU A 350 13.51 -7.56 -12.66
C LEU A 350 14.89 -7.08 -13.11
N ILE A 351 15.18 -7.14 -14.42
CA ILE A 351 16.45 -6.63 -14.98
C ILE A 351 16.50 -5.11 -14.79
N ILE A 352 15.42 -4.40 -15.15
CA ILE A 352 15.32 -2.96 -14.99
C ILE A 352 15.43 -2.58 -13.50
N ALA A 353 14.63 -3.21 -12.65
CA ALA A 353 14.64 -2.95 -11.21
C ALA A 353 16.05 -3.13 -10.60
N LYS A 354 16.78 -4.17 -11.00
CA LYS A 354 18.16 -4.38 -10.55
C LYS A 354 19.10 -3.24 -10.91
N ASN A 355 18.84 -2.53 -12.01
CA ASN A 355 19.72 -1.46 -12.50
C ASN A 355 19.36 -0.10 -11.88
N VAL A 356 18.13 0.09 -11.37
CA VAL A 356 17.66 1.35 -10.79
C VAL A 356 17.50 1.31 -9.26
N ILE A 357 17.63 0.15 -8.64
CA ILE A 357 17.57 -0.09 -7.19
C ILE A 357 18.91 -0.65 -6.69
#